data_acd446f83e5489be51be8fbb2f05c88c
#
_entry.id   acd446f83e5489be51be8fbb2f05c88c
#
_cell.length_a   1.000
_cell.length_b   1.000
_cell.length_c   1.000
_cell.angle_alpha   90.00
_cell.angle_beta   90.00
_cell.angle_gamma   90.00
#
_symmetry.space_group_name_H-M   'P 1'
#
loop_
_entity.id
_entity.type
_entity.pdbx_description
1 polymer ?
#
loop_
_entity_poly.entity_id
_entity_poly.type
_entity_poly.pdbx_seq_one_letter_code
_entity_poly.pdbx_strand_id
1 'polypeptide(L)'
;MANAERIRHVASIIQAYKDKKPVVVLSAMGDTTDHLLDAADAALAGNVDISGVEKLHRDSAAELGIDFSPFEPLMQELKQLLTGISMIKELTKRTRDYLVSFGERLSVRMMAAFLSKEKTPAKFFDAWDLGIVSDSNFMAAELLDEVWKNIPMELNSYASGAAKEIPIVTGFISKDKKGDITTLGRGGSDLTATIIGSAMKADEIQTWKDVDGIMTSDPRLCSAARTVPEVTYEEAQELAMFGAQVLHPRSMVPCLKAGVPVRVKNSYNIQSPGSIIVQKHSGAVPKVCAITAVKGVTLIDITSAGMLGAAGFLAHIFNQFLKWNVSIDVIATSEVSVSLTVNTKADLSGLLEDLRRVAQVQARPGKAIVTVICDATKSADVLSTGLVALAAAKINPQMISQAASKVNISMIVDDAQRDDAVKALHAAYFE
;
A
#
# COMPACT_ATOMS: atom_id res chain seq x y z
N MET A 1 0.85 7.60 -13.89
CA MET A 1 0.69 8.07 -15.29
C MET A 1 -0.61 8.86 -15.41
N ALA A 2 -0.61 10.17 -15.08
CA ALA A 2 -1.88 10.92 -15.04
C ALA A 2 -2.38 11.43 -16.41
N ASN A 3 -1.47 11.67 -17.35
CA ASN A 3 -1.73 12.27 -18.67
C ASN A 3 -0.58 11.93 -19.64
N ALA A 4 -0.62 12.46 -20.86
CA ALA A 4 0.39 12.25 -21.89
C ALA A 4 1.81 12.67 -21.46
N GLU A 5 1.96 13.78 -20.75
CA GLU A 5 3.25 14.24 -20.22
C GLU A 5 3.86 13.21 -19.27
N ARG A 6 3.03 12.67 -18.35
CA ARG A 6 3.45 11.64 -17.40
C ARG A 6 3.76 10.31 -18.07
N ILE A 7 3.04 9.96 -19.14
CA ILE A 7 3.34 8.78 -19.93
C ILE A 7 4.73 8.92 -20.60
N ARG A 8 5.03 10.07 -21.22
CA ARG A 8 6.38 10.35 -21.79
C ARG A 8 7.46 10.22 -20.72
N HIS A 9 7.20 10.77 -19.53
CA HIS A 9 8.13 10.72 -18.43
C HIS A 9 8.37 9.29 -17.93
N VAL A 10 7.31 8.50 -17.69
CA VAL A 10 7.45 7.08 -17.31
C VAL A 10 8.14 6.27 -18.41
N ALA A 11 7.83 6.52 -19.67
CA ALA A 11 8.52 5.88 -20.79
C ALA A 11 10.03 6.19 -20.80
N SER A 12 10.44 7.41 -20.49
CA SER A 12 11.86 7.76 -20.39
C SER A 12 12.57 7.00 -19.25
N ILE A 13 11.87 6.76 -18.13
CA ILE A 13 12.38 5.91 -17.04
C ILE A 13 12.57 4.47 -17.56
N ILE A 14 11.54 3.90 -18.20
CA ILE A 14 11.60 2.53 -18.73
C ILE A 14 12.77 2.41 -19.72
N GLN A 15 12.93 3.37 -20.61
CA GLN A 15 14.02 3.40 -21.60
C GLN A 15 15.41 3.49 -20.94
N ALA A 16 15.55 4.24 -19.84
CA ALA A 16 16.79 4.32 -19.08
C ALA A 16 17.21 2.98 -18.44
N TYR A 17 16.25 2.09 -18.19
CA TYR A 17 16.49 0.77 -17.62
C TYR A 17 16.40 -0.39 -18.63
N LYS A 18 16.23 -0.13 -19.94
CA LYS A 18 16.01 -1.17 -20.97
C LYS A 18 17.06 -2.28 -20.96
N ASP A 19 18.33 -1.93 -20.71
CA ASP A 19 19.42 -2.90 -20.70
C ASP A 19 19.43 -3.81 -19.46
N LYS A 20 18.61 -3.48 -18.44
CA LYS A 20 18.37 -4.30 -17.25
C LYS A 20 17.26 -5.33 -17.42
N LYS A 21 16.70 -5.47 -18.62
CA LYS A 21 15.59 -6.37 -18.96
C LYS A 21 14.40 -6.20 -18.00
N PRO A 22 13.81 -5.00 -17.93
CA PRO A 22 12.73 -4.72 -16.99
C PRO A 22 11.45 -5.44 -17.40
N VAL A 23 10.69 -5.88 -16.39
CA VAL A 23 9.25 -6.19 -16.49
C VAL A 23 8.53 -5.06 -15.79
N VAL A 24 7.65 -4.37 -16.53
CA VAL A 24 7.01 -3.15 -16.03
C VAL A 24 5.58 -3.45 -15.62
N VAL A 25 5.21 -3.11 -14.40
CA VAL A 25 3.83 -3.23 -13.89
C VAL A 25 3.24 -1.83 -13.76
N LEU A 26 2.06 -1.65 -14.33
CA LEU A 26 1.37 -0.36 -14.33
C LEU A 26 -0.01 -0.46 -13.67
N SER A 27 -0.35 0.61 -12.95
CA SER A 27 -1.72 0.87 -12.48
C SER A 27 -2.52 1.60 -13.54
N ALA A 28 -3.81 1.82 -13.29
CA ALA A 28 -4.67 2.66 -14.10
C ALA A 28 -4.08 4.06 -14.34
N MET A 29 -4.46 4.70 -15.42
CA MET A 29 -4.00 6.03 -15.79
C MET A 29 -4.81 7.12 -15.09
N GLY A 30 -4.14 8.05 -14.41
CA GLY A 30 -4.79 9.19 -13.72
C GLY A 30 -5.93 8.75 -12.81
N ASP A 31 -7.03 9.45 -12.90
CA ASP A 31 -8.24 9.22 -12.11
C ASP A 31 -9.21 8.20 -12.78
N THR A 32 -8.70 7.36 -13.70
CA THR A 32 -9.54 6.41 -14.44
C THR A 32 -10.35 5.50 -13.54
N THR A 33 -9.77 5.02 -12.42
CA THR A 33 -10.49 4.15 -11.47
C THR A 33 -11.68 4.88 -10.85
N ASP A 34 -11.50 6.14 -10.47
CA ASP A 34 -12.58 6.96 -9.90
C ASP A 34 -13.64 7.26 -10.97
N HIS A 35 -13.27 7.64 -12.19
CA HIS A 35 -14.20 7.81 -13.31
C HIS A 35 -14.99 6.55 -13.62
N LEU A 36 -14.38 5.36 -13.52
CA LEU A 36 -15.09 4.09 -13.71
C LEU A 36 -16.14 3.84 -12.62
N LEU A 37 -15.80 4.15 -11.37
CA LEU A 37 -16.72 4.00 -10.25
C LEU A 37 -17.86 5.02 -10.34
N ASP A 38 -17.57 6.28 -10.66
CA ASP A 38 -18.56 7.33 -10.89
C ASP A 38 -19.52 6.95 -12.04
N ALA A 39 -18.98 6.38 -13.14
CA ALA A 39 -19.79 5.91 -14.25
C ALA A 39 -20.69 4.73 -13.87
N ALA A 40 -20.25 3.85 -12.96
CA ALA A 40 -21.09 2.78 -12.42
C ALA A 40 -22.23 3.31 -11.56
N ASP A 41 -21.94 4.29 -10.70
CA ASP A 41 -22.95 4.93 -9.85
C ASP A 41 -23.99 5.70 -10.71
N ALA A 42 -23.54 6.38 -11.77
CA ALA A 42 -24.43 7.00 -12.76
C ALA A 42 -25.27 5.97 -13.51
N ALA A 43 -24.68 4.82 -13.88
CA ALA A 43 -25.41 3.73 -14.56
C ALA A 43 -26.48 3.11 -13.64
N LEU A 44 -26.23 2.93 -12.35
CA LEU A 44 -27.23 2.50 -11.37
C LEU A 44 -28.42 3.46 -11.30
N ALA A 45 -28.17 4.76 -11.50
CA ALA A 45 -29.21 5.79 -11.60
C ALA A 45 -29.90 5.85 -12.98
N GLY A 46 -29.47 5.04 -13.96
CA GLY A 46 -30.04 4.96 -15.30
C GLY A 46 -29.30 5.79 -16.36
N ASN A 47 -28.17 6.41 -16.01
CA ASN A 47 -27.37 7.23 -16.92
C ASN A 47 -26.07 6.51 -17.28
N VAL A 48 -25.90 6.10 -18.56
CA VAL A 48 -24.69 5.44 -19.03
C VAL A 48 -23.76 6.47 -19.67
N ASP A 49 -22.70 6.83 -18.96
CA ASP A 49 -21.73 7.81 -19.41
C ASP A 49 -20.29 7.27 -19.22
N ILE A 50 -19.51 7.19 -20.28
CA ILE A 50 -18.10 6.82 -20.30
C ILE A 50 -17.19 8.00 -20.66
N SER A 51 -17.76 9.19 -20.82
CA SER A 51 -17.06 10.37 -21.38
C SER A 51 -15.80 10.74 -20.59
N GLY A 52 -15.80 10.60 -19.25
CA GLY A 52 -14.64 10.85 -18.42
C GLY A 52 -13.45 9.93 -18.75
N VAL A 53 -13.72 8.63 -18.84
CA VAL A 53 -12.69 7.63 -19.19
C VAL A 53 -12.26 7.80 -20.65
N GLU A 54 -13.21 7.93 -21.55
CA GLU A 54 -12.96 8.03 -22.99
C GLU A 54 -12.15 9.28 -23.33
N LYS A 55 -12.53 10.44 -22.82
CA LYS A 55 -11.85 11.71 -23.05
C LYS A 55 -10.40 11.66 -22.58
N LEU A 56 -10.14 11.22 -21.35
CA LEU A 56 -8.79 11.11 -20.80
C LEU A 56 -7.86 10.29 -21.69
N HIS A 57 -8.34 9.15 -22.18
CA HIS A 57 -7.54 8.24 -22.99
C HIS A 57 -7.40 8.71 -24.44
N ARG A 58 -8.45 9.28 -25.06
CA ARG A 58 -8.37 9.83 -26.42
C ARG A 58 -7.46 11.06 -26.49
N ASP A 59 -7.62 11.98 -25.55
CA ASP A 59 -6.79 13.20 -25.51
C ASP A 59 -5.32 12.81 -25.31
N SER A 60 -5.04 11.87 -24.39
CA SER A 60 -3.68 11.38 -24.19
C SER A 60 -3.11 10.65 -25.40
N ALA A 61 -3.90 9.82 -26.08
CA ALA A 61 -3.47 9.15 -27.31
C ALA A 61 -3.16 10.14 -28.42
N ALA A 62 -4.01 11.16 -28.61
CA ALA A 62 -3.82 12.21 -29.58
C ALA A 62 -2.54 13.02 -29.31
N GLU A 63 -2.31 13.45 -28.06
CA GLU A 63 -1.11 14.17 -27.65
C GLU A 63 0.18 13.32 -27.79
N LEU A 64 0.08 12.01 -27.58
CA LEU A 64 1.19 11.07 -27.77
C LEU A 64 1.34 10.68 -29.26
N GLY A 65 0.37 11.01 -30.10
CA GLY A 65 0.32 10.63 -31.52
C GLY A 65 0.21 9.12 -31.69
N ILE A 66 -0.60 8.46 -30.86
CA ILE A 66 -0.90 7.03 -30.93
C ILE A 66 -2.26 6.85 -31.61
N ASP A 67 -2.38 5.83 -32.48
CA ASP A 67 -3.68 5.43 -33.01
C ASP A 67 -4.58 4.90 -31.88
N PHE A 68 -5.80 5.43 -31.80
CA PHE A 68 -6.77 5.03 -30.79
C PHE A 68 -7.62 3.82 -31.18
N SER A 69 -7.61 3.41 -32.47
CA SER A 69 -8.43 2.31 -32.94
C SER A 69 -8.26 0.98 -32.16
N PRO A 70 -7.07 0.59 -31.65
CA PRO A 70 -6.92 -0.61 -30.85
C PRO A 70 -7.61 -0.56 -29.47
N PHE A 71 -8.00 0.63 -28.99
CA PHE A 71 -8.68 0.82 -27.70
C PHE A 71 -10.21 0.80 -27.84
N GLU A 72 -10.75 1.00 -29.06
CA GLU A 72 -12.20 1.06 -29.31
C GLU A 72 -12.94 -0.20 -28.80
N PRO A 73 -12.43 -1.43 -28.97
CA PRO A 73 -13.11 -2.61 -28.45
C PRO A 73 -13.31 -2.56 -26.94
N LEU A 74 -12.30 -2.06 -26.18
CA LEU A 74 -12.41 -1.92 -24.73
C LEU A 74 -13.42 -0.84 -24.34
N MET A 75 -13.48 0.27 -25.08
CA MET A 75 -14.48 1.32 -24.82
C MET A 75 -15.90 0.81 -25.10
N GLN A 76 -16.10 0.02 -26.14
CA GLN A 76 -17.38 -0.61 -26.42
C GLN A 76 -17.78 -1.62 -25.35
N GLU A 77 -16.84 -2.48 -24.92
CA GLU A 77 -17.02 -3.45 -23.85
C GLU A 77 -17.43 -2.75 -22.53
N LEU A 78 -16.73 -1.65 -22.16
CA LEU A 78 -17.06 -0.83 -21.02
C LEU A 78 -18.49 -0.26 -21.10
N LYS A 79 -18.85 0.32 -22.25
CA LYS A 79 -20.18 0.87 -22.48
C LYS A 79 -21.29 -0.20 -22.38
N GLN A 80 -21.04 -1.40 -22.92
CA GLN A 80 -21.95 -2.54 -22.81
C GLN A 80 -22.13 -2.99 -21.35
N LEU A 81 -21.03 -3.07 -20.60
CA LEU A 81 -21.07 -3.42 -19.18
C LEU A 81 -21.93 -2.43 -18.38
N LEU A 82 -21.67 -1.11 -18.56
CA LEU A 82 -22.45 -0.06 -17.89
C LEU A 82 -23.92 -0.06 -18.32
N THR A 83 -24.20 -0.37 -19.59
CA THR A 83 -25.59 -0.56 -20.07
C THR A 83 -26.27 -1.72 -19.34
N GLY A 84 -25.57 -2.85 -19.16
CA GLY A 84 -26.07 -3.97 -18.36
C GLY A 84 -26.35 -3.58 -16.92
N ILE A 85 -25.42 -2.88 -16.26
CA ILE A 85 -25.62 -2.34 -14.89
C ILE A 85 -26.86 -1.44 -14.83
N SER A 86 -27.02 -0.53 -15.80
CA SER A 86 -28.17 0.39 -15.87
C SER A 86 -29.51 -0.35 -16.03
N MET A 87 -29.52 -1.46 -16.78
CA MET A 87 -30.74 -2.27 -16.98
C MET A 87 -31.13 -3.07 -15.75
N ILE A 88 -30.14 -3.75 -15.11
CA ILE A 88 -30.41 -4.59 -13.93
C ILE A 88 -30.39 -3.80 -12.62
N LYS A 89 -29.88 -2.58 -12.61
CA LYS A 89 -29.72 -1.70 -11.43
C LYS A 89 -29.00 -2.36 -10.27
N GLU A 90 -27.99 -3.17 -10.58
CA GLU A 90 -27.19 -3.89 -9.60
C GLU A 90 -25.71 -3.85 -9.98
N LEU A 91 -24.85 -3.60 -8.97
CA LEU A 91 -23.38 -3.66 -9.08
C LEU A 91 -22.85 -4.65 -8.06
N THR A 92 -22.70 -5.91 -8.47
CA THR A 92 -22.10 -6.94 -7.62
C THR A 92 -20.59 -6.70 -7.45
N LYS A 93 -19.98 -7.32 -6.43
CA LYS A 93 -18.50 -7.27 -6.26
C LYS A 93 -17.76 -7.79 -7.51
N ARG A 94 -18.25 -8.86 -8.13
CA ARG A 94 -17.70 -9.39 -9.39
C ARG A 94 -17.79 -8.38 -10.53
N THR A 95 -18.95 -7.77 -10.72
CA THR A 95 -19.14 -6.75 -11.76
C THR A 95 -18.26 -5.53 -11.51
N ARG A 96 -18.04 -5.16 -10.23
CA ARG A 96 -17.16 -4.06 -9.84
C ARG A 96 -15.69 -4.36 -10.19
N ASP A 97 -15.21 -5.58 -9.91
CA ASP A 97 -13.85 -6.00 -10.27
C ASP A 97 -13.64 -5.96 -11.79
N TYR A 98 -14.62 -6.44 -12.54
CA TYR A 98 -14.58 -6.36 -14.00
C TYR A 98 -14.52 -4.90 -14.47
N LEU A 99 -15.39 -4.04 -13.94
CA LEU A 99 -15.43 -2.62 -14.30
C LEU A 99 -14.11 -1.92 -14.04
N VAL A 100 -13.54 -2.02 -12.84
CA VAL A 100 -12.29 -1.31 -12.54
C VAL A 100 -11.09 -1.83 -13.33
N SER A 101 -11.14 -3.08 -13.81
CA SER A 101 -10.06 -3.66 -14.62
C SER A 101 -9.77 -2.91 -15.92
N PHE A 102 -10.74 -2.18 -16.46
CA PHE A 102 -10.52 -1.37 -17.66
C PHE A 102 -9.42 -0.34 -17.49
N GLY A 103 -9.23 0.18 -16.29
CA GLY A 103 -8.17 1.16 -15.99
C GLY A 103 -6.78 0.63 -16.31
N GLU A 104 -6.41 -0.50 -15.74
CA GLU A 104 -5.12 -1.14 -15.96
C GLU A 104 -4.97 -1.66 -17.40
N ARG A 105 -6.03 -2.27 -17.95
CA ARG A 105 -6.04 -2.80 -19.32
C ARG A 105 -5.79 -1.70 -20.36
N LEU A 106 -6.39 -0.53 -20.20
CA LEU A 106 -6.15 0.64 -21.06
C LEU A 106 -4.74 1.20 -20.87
N SER A 107 -4.28 1.32 -19.62
CA SER A 107 -3.00 1.88 -19.24
C SER A 107 -1.81 1.12 -19.87
N VAL A 108 -1.78 -0.21 -19.78
CA VAL A 108 -0.67 -1.02 -20.32
C VAL A 108 -0.62 -0.98 -21.84
N ARG A 109 -1.78 -0.95 -22.50
CA ARG A 109 -1.87 -0.82 -23.96
C ARG A 109 -1.36 0.54 -24.42
N MET A 110 -1.72 1.61 -23.72
CA MET A 110 -1.26 2.97 -23.99
C MET A 110 0.27 3.08 -23.90
N MET A 111 0.86 2.57 -22.81
CA MET A 111 2.31 2.57 -22.62
C MET A 111 3.04 1.73 -23.69
N ALA A 112 2.56 0.52 -23.97
CA ALA A 112 3.18 -0.35 -24.95
C ALA A 112 3.13 0.24 -26.36
N ALA A 113 2.01 0.85 -26.74
CA ALA A 113 1.86 1.55 -28.03
C ALA A 113 2.82 2.74 -28.13
N PHE A 114 2.93 3.55 -27.06
CA PHE A 114 3.83 4.70 -27.03
C PHE A 114 5.31 4.28 -27.09
N LEU A 115 5.74 3.33 -26.28
CA LEU A 115 7.12 2.82 -26.32
C LEU A 115 7.48 2.26 -27.68
N SER A 116 6.58 1.51 -28.33
CA SER A 116 6.80 0.96 -29.67
C SER A 116 6.93 2.05 -30.71
N LYS A 117 6.11 3.12 -30.63
CA LYS A 117 6.24 4.32 -31.46
C LYS A 117 7.61 5.00 -31.27
N GLU A 118 8.09 5.08 -30.04
CA GLU A 118 9.41 5.64 -29.68
C GLU A 118 10.58 4.66 -29.95
N LYS A 119 10.35 3.65 -30.82
CA LYS A 119 11.35 2.64 -31.22
C LYS A 119 11.92 1.80 -30.07
N THR A 120 11.17 1.70 -28.98
CA THR A 120 11.45 0.80 -27.86
C THR A 120 10.39 -0.31 -27.90
N PRO A 121 10.72 -1.51 -28.46
CA PRO A 121 9.75 -2.58 -28.58
C PRO A 121 9.17 -2.94 -27.22
N ALA A 122 7.84 -2.94 -27.11
CA ALA A 122 7.13 -3.28 -25.89
C ALA A 122 5.89 -4.11 -26.20
N LYS A 123 5.55 -5.05 -25.32
CA LYS A 123 4.37 -5.90 -25.44
C LYS A 123 3.57 -5.80 -24.15
N PHE A 124 2.28 -5.51 -24.26
CA PHE A 124 1.38 -5.53 -23.12
C PHE A 124 0.93 -6.95 -22.78
N PHE A 125 0.64 -7.14 -21.50
CA PHE A 125 0.05 -8.36 -20.95
C PHE A 125 -1.03 -7.97 -19.94
N ASP A 126 -2.20 -8.55 -20.07
CA ASP A 126 -3.11 -8.61 -18.93
C ASP A 126 -2.54 -9.65 -17.94
N ALA A 127 -2.69 -9.45 -16.64
CA ALA A 127 -2.02 -10.29 -15.64
C ALA A 127 -2.26 -11.80 -15.81
N TRP A 128 -3.46 -12.18 -16.25
CA TRP A 128 -3.80 -13.58 -16.54
C TRP A 128 -3.06 -14.19 -17.75
N ASP A 129 -2.53 -13.36 -18.66
CA ASP A 129 -1.69 -13.85 -19.79
C ASP A 129 -0.35 -14.39 -19.29
N LEU A 130 0.07 -13.97 -18.08
CA LEU A 130 1.22 -14.50 -17.35
C LEU A 130 0.83 -15.62 -16.37
N GLY A 131 -0.41 -16.09 -16.44
CA GLY A 131 -0.93 -17.11 -15.52
C GLY A 131 -1.06 -16.64 -14.08
N ILE A 132 -1.28 -15.32 -13.87
CA ILE A 132 -1.60 -14.77 -12.55
C ILE A 132 -3.07 -15.08 -12.28
N VAL A 133 -3.29 -16.07 -11.41
CA VAL A 133 -4.60 -16.60 -11.05
C VAL A 133 -4.87 -16.43 -9.56
N SER A 134 -6.15 -16.24 -9.23
CA SER A 134 -6.58 -15.98 -7.85
C SER A 134 -7.76 -16.89 -7.43
N ASP A 135 -8.15 -16.76 -6.18
CA ASP A 135 -9.45 -17.23 -5.70
C ASP A 135 -10.58 -16.31 -6.20
N SER A 136 -11.85 -16.68 -5.89
CA SER A 136 -13.03 -15.89 -6.27
C SER A 136 -13.49 -14.91 -5.18
N ASN A 137 -12.58 -14.45 -4.31
CA ASN A 137 -12.87 -13.44 -3.30
C ASN A 137 -12.80 -12.04 -3.90
N PHE A 138 -13.84 -11.65 -4.63
CA PHE A 138 -13.90 -10.38 -5.36
C PHE A 138 -13.62 -9.18 -4.45
N MET A 139 -12.89 -8.18 -4.97
CA MET A 139 -12.38 -6.96 -4.35
C MET A 139 -11.18 -7.15 -3.41
N ALA A 140 -10.84 -8.39 -3.02
CA ALA A 140 -9.72 -8.71 -2.14
C ALA A 140 -9.21 -10.13 -2.40
N ALA A 141 -9.04 -10.47 -3.68
CA ALA A 141 -8.64 -11.81 -4.09
C ALA A 141 -7.22 -12.16 -3.64
N GLU A 142 -7.02 -13.43 -3.33
CA GLU A 142 -5.72 -14.00 -3.01
C GLU A 142 -5.20 -14.84 -4.16
N LEU A 143 -3.91 -14.67 -4.45
CA LEU A 143 -3.27 -15.41 -5.54
C LEU A 143 -3.05 -16.86 -5.16
N LEU A 144 -3.25 -17.75 -6.13
CA LEU A 144 -3.07 -19.19 -5.97
C LEU A 144 -1.59 -19.57 -6.16
N ASP A 145 -1.18 -20.69 -5.59
CA ASP A 145 0.22 -21.15 -5.63
C ASP A 145 0.75 -21.42 -7.05
N GLU A 146 -0.14 -21.69 -7.99
CA GLU A 146 0.20 -21.92 -9.41
C GLU A 146 0.94 -20.73 -10.04
N VAL A 147 0.73 -19.51 -9.54
CA VAL A 147 1.36 -18.26 -10.00
C VAL A 147 2.89 -18.35 -9.97
N TRP A 148 3.46 -19.00 -8.94
CA TRP A 148 4.91 -19.16 -8.78
C TRP A 148 5.58 -20.01 -9.87
N LYS A 149 4.81 -20.86 -10.54
CA LYS A 149 5.25 -21.67 -11.67
C LYS A 149 4.96 -20.98 -13.00
N ASN A 150 3.78 -20.39 -13.13
CA ASN A 150 3.29 -19.85 -14.39
C ASN A 150 4.07 -18.62 -14.84
N ILE A 151 4.33 -17.67 -13.95
CA ILE A 151 5.06 -16.44 -14.28
C ILE A 151 6.44 -16.72 -14.90
N PRO A 152 7.30 -17.56 -14.29
CA PRO A 152 8.59 -17.91 -14.91
C PRO A 152 8.44 -18.59 -16.28
N MET A 153 7.43 -19.42 -16.50
CA MET A 153 7.20 -20.07 -17.80
C MET A 153 6.92 -19.04 -18.89
N GLU A 154 6.04 -18.07 -18.62
CA GLU A 154 5.63 -17.07 -19.59
C GLU A 154 6.71 -15.99 -19.83
N LEU A 155 7.45 -15.60 -18.79
CA LEU A 155 8.46 -14.55 -18.87
C LEU A 155 9.89 -15.03 -19.14
N ASN A 156 10.13 -16.33 -19.29
CA ASN A 156 11.48 -16.88 -19.49
C ASN A 156 12.17 -16.32 -20.75
N SER A 157 11.45 -16.14 -21.85
CA SER A 157 12.01 -15.58 -23.08
C SER A 157 12.50 -14.13 -22.91
N TYR A 158 11.85 -13.36 -22.07
CA TYR A 158 12.21 -11.97 -21.73
C TYR A 158 13.40 -11.93 -20.78
N ALA A 159 13.40 -12.76 -19.75
CA ALA A 159 14.50 -12.86 -18.79
C ALA A 159 15.80 -13.34 -19.45
N SER A 160 15.74 -14.33 -20.34
CA SER A 160 16.90 -14.80 -21.10
C SER A 160 17.39 -13.78 -22.14
N GLY A 161 16.55 -12.84 -22.56
CA GLY A 161 16.83 -11.88 -23.63
C GLY A 161 16.58 -12.44 -25.03
N ALA A 162 15.88 -13.58 -25.15
CA ALA A 162 15.43 -14.11 -26.43
C ALA A 162 14.33 -13.26 -27.06
N ALA A 163 13.39 -12.78 -26.24
CA ALA A 163 12.43 -11.73 -26.64
C ALA A 163 13.07 -10.35 -26.41
N LYS A 164 12.85 -9.43 -27.35
CA LYS A 164 13.44 -8.08 -27.33
C LYS A 164 12.48 -7.00 -26.83
N GLU A 165 11.20 -7.34 -26.75
CA GLU A 165 10.18 -6.44 -26.27
C GLU A 165 10.24 -6.33 -24.75
N ILE A 166 9.89 -5.16 -24.22
CA ILE A 166 9.71 -4.94 -22.78
C ILE A 166 8.29 -5.37 -22.40
N PRO A 167 8.11 -6.34 -21.47
CA PRO A 167 6.79 -6.70 -20.96
C PRO A 167 6.18 -5.56 -20.13
N ILE A 168 4.97 -5.13 -20.51
CA ILE A 168 4.16 -4.14 -19.79
C ILE A 168 2.92 -4.85 -19.27
N VAL A 169 2.83 -5.03 -17.96
CA VAL A 169 1.87 -5.91 -17.30
C VAL A 169 0.85 -5.10 -16.52
N THR A 170 -0.43 -5.48 -16.55
CA THR A 170 -1.43 -4.89 -15.66
C THR A 170 -1.15 -5.25 -14.20
N GLY A 171 -1.08 -4.24 -13.34
CA GLY A 171 -1.11 -4.43 -11.90
C GLY A 171 -2.52 -4.67 -11.39
N PHE A 172 -2.68 -4.93 -10.09
CA PHE A 172 -3.94 -4.93 -9.35
C PHE A 172 -4.96 -6.01 -9.72
N ILE A 173 -5.05 -6.43 -10.98
CA ILE A 173 -6.06 -7.36 -11.49
C ILE A 173 -5.53 -8.79 -11.68
N SER A 174 -6.43 -9.76 -11.64
CA SER A 174 -6.19 -11.18 -11.85
C SER A 174 -7.44 -11.83 -12.48
N LYS A 175 -7.43 -13.14 -12.66
CA LYS A 175 -8.61 -13.95 -12.94
C LYS A 175 -8.69 -15.14 -11.99
N ASP A 176 -9.92 -15.53 -11.65
CA ASP A 176 -10.14 -16.79 -10.97
C ASP A 176 -10.12 -17.99 -11.93
N LYS A 177 -10.23 -19.21 -11.39
CA LYS A 177 -10.25 -20.46 -12.20
C LYS A 177 -11.47 -20.60 -13.11
N LYS A 178 -12.50 -19.78 -12.92
CA LYS A 178 -13.69 -19.74 -13.79
C LYS A 178 -13.53 -18.76 -14.93
N GLY A 179 -12.46 -17.95 -14.93
CA GLY A 179 -12.19 -16.90 -15.89
C GLY A 179 -12.80 -15.55 -15.53
N ASP A 180 -13.41 -15.43 -14.35
CA ASP A 180 -13.92 -14.14 -13.85
C ASP A 180 -12.77 -13.24 -13.41
N ILE A 181 -12.84 -11.96 -13.79
CA ILE A 181 -11.83 -10.98 -13.39
C ILE A 181 -12.01 -10.66 -11.90
N THR A 182 -10.90 -10.63 -11.19
CA THR A 182 -10.79 -10.33 -9.76
C THR A 182 -9.81 -9.18 -9.53
N THR A 183 -9.92 -8.51 -8.39
CA THR A 183 -8.95 -7.50 -7.96
C THR A 183 -8.26 -7.90 -6.67
N LEU A 184 -6.98 -7.55 -6.56
CA LEU A 184 -6.12 -7.92 -5.43
C LEU A 184 -6.31 -6.99 -4.21
N GLY A 185 -7.23 -6.03 -4.30
CA GLY A 185 -7.49 -5.07 -3.24
C GLY A 185 -6.38 -4.02 -3.08
N ARG A 186 -6.32 -3.39 -1.92
CA ARG A 186 -5.41 -2.26 -1.66
C ARG A 186 -3.94 -2.64 -1.85
N GLY A 187 -3.18 -1.80 -2.54
CA GLY A 187 -1.78 -2.07 -2.87
C GLY A 187 -1.58 -3.15 -3.94
N GLY A 188 -2.63 -3.49 -4.71
CA GLY A 188 -2.64 -4.60 -5.66
C GLY A 188 -1.59 -4.49 -6.77
N SER A 189 -1.31 -3.29 -7.31
CA SER A 189 -0.26 -3.13 -8.33
C SER A 189 1.14 -3.35 -7.76
N ASP A 190 1.42 -2.83 -6.54
CA ASP A 190 2.68 -3.11 -5.84
C ASP A 190 2.80 -4.63 -5.56
N LEU A 191 1.69 -5.30 -5.18
CA LEU A 191 1.65 -6.75 -4.96
C LEU A 191 1.94 -7.52 -6.27
N THR A 192 1.35 -7.12 -7.39
CA THR A 192 1.64 -7.73 -8.70
C THR A 192 3.13 -7.62 -9.04
N ALA A 193 3.73 -6.44 -8.87
CA ALA A 193 5.14 -6.22 -9.15
C ALA A 193 6.04 -7.09 -8.27
N THR A 194 5.73 -7.16 -6.97
CA THR A 194 6.53 -7.95 -6.02
C THR A 194 6.39 -9.45 -6.25
N ILE A 195 5.23 -9.95 -6.65
CA ILE A 195 5.03 -11.36 -7.00
C ILE A 195 5.79 -11.73 -8.27
N ILE A 196 5.70 -10.90 -9.33
CA ILE A 196 6.45 -11.12 -10.56
C ILE A 196 7.95 -11.13 -10.28
N GLY A 197 8.46 -10.10 -9.59
CA GLY A 197 9.86 -10.01 -9.26
C GLY A 197 10.36 -11.16 -8.37
N SER A 198 9.56 -11.59 -7.41
CA SER A 198 9.88 -12.72 -6.54
C SER A 198 9.86 -14.06 -7.27
N ALA A 199 8.85 -14.31 -8.12
CA ALA A 199 8.74 -15.52 -8.93
C ALA A 199 9.89 -15.65 -9.94
N MET A 200 10.31 -14.53 -10.53
CA MET A 200 11.42 -14.44 -11.48
C MET A 200 12.79 -14.41 -10.80
N LYS A 201 12.85 -14.31 -9.47
CA LYS A 201 14.10 -14.09 -8.71
C LYS A 201 14.87 -12.89 -9.29
N ALA A 202 14.17 -11.78 -9.47
CA ALA A 202 14.76 -10.56 -10.01
C ALA A 202 15.91 -10.06 -9.13
N ASP A 203 16.90 -9.39 -9.73
CA ASP A 203 18.01 -8.78 -8.99
C ASP A 203 17.51 -7.69 -8.04
N GLU A 204 16.48 -6.95 -8.46
CA GLU A 204 15.85 -5.87 -7.67
C GLU A 204 14.43 -5.61 -8.20
N ILE A 205 13.51 -5.30 -7.30
CA ILE A 205 12.19 -4.76 -7.65
C ILE A 205 12.21 -3.27 -7.35
N GLN A 206 11.74 -2.45 -8.29
CA GLN A 206 11.67 -1.00 -8.11
C GLN A 206 10.23 -0.52 -8.05
N THR A 207 9.90 0.25 -7.02
CA THR A 207 8.64 0.98 -6.93
C THR A 207 8.90 2.47 -7.08
N TRP A 208 8.26 3.07 -8.08
CA TRP A 208 8.46 4.47 -8.45
C TRP A 208 7.32 5.30 -7.87
N LYS A 209 7.66 6.20 -6.96
CA LYS A 209 6.74 7.07 -6.22
C LYS A 209 7.05 8.55 -6.53
N ASP A 210 6.48 9.44 -5.75
CA ASP A 210 6.67 10.90 -5.82
C ASP A 210 7.61 11.43 -4.71
N VAL A 211 8.29 10.53 -4.01
CA VAL A 211 9.22 10.84 -2.91
C VAL A 211 10.58 10.17 -3.16
N ASP A 212 11.66 10.76 -2.61
CA ASP A 212 13.03 10.28 -2.80
C ASP A 212 13.37 8.95 -2.08
N GLY A 213 12.37 8.25 -1.60
CA GLY A 213 12.52 7.01 -0.85
C GLY A 213 11.78 7.05 0.47
N ILE A 214 12.16 6.17 1.38
CA ILE A 214 11.68 6.15 2.76
C ILE A 214 12.38 7.26 3.51
N MET A 215 11.63 8.12 4.19
CA MET A 215 12.16 9.28 4.89
C MET A 215 12.26 9.02 6.38
N THR A 216 13.21 9.68 7.06
CA THR A 216 13.33 9.63 8.54
C THR A 216 12.11 10.16 9.27
N SER A 217 11.29 10.98 8.60
CA SER A 217 9.94 11.41 9.01
C SER A 217 9.18 11.94 7.80
N ASP A 218 7.90 12.27 7.97
CA ASP A 218 7.13 12.96 6.92
C ASP A 218 7.71 14.37 6.70
N PRO A 219 8.22 14.71 5.50
CA PRO A 219 8.81 16.01 5.23
C PRO A 219 7.81 17.17 5.37
N ARG A 220 6.51 16.89 5.30
CA ARG A 220 5.46 17.89 5.54
C ARG A 220 5.35 18.27 7.02
N LEU A 221 5.78 17.37 7.93
CA LEU A 221 5.82 17.59 9.39
C LEU A 221 7.19 18.08 9.84
N CYS A 222 8.24 17.52 9.27
CA CYS A 222 9.63 17.82 9.63
C CYS A 222 10.45 18.10 8.38
N SER A 223 10.81 19.36 8.16
CA SER A 223 11.58 19.78 6.99
C SER A 223 13.03 19.27 7.00
N ALA A 224 13.55 18.86 8.15
CA ALA A 224 14.86 18.22 8.31
C ALA A 224 14.85 16.72 7.98
N ALA A 225 13.69 16.16 7.60
CA ALA A 225 13.58 14.76 7.20
C ALA A 225 14.48 14.47 6.00
N ARG A 226 15.19 13.35 6.06
CA ARG A 226 16.11 12.89 5.02
C ARG A 226 15.84 11.46 4.62
N THR A 227 16.27 11.05 3.44
CA THR A 227 16.09 9.69 2.94
C THR A 227 16.88 8.71 3.79
N VAL A 228 16.25 7.61 4.17
CA VAL A 228 16.88 6.44 4.81
C VAL A 228 17.40 5.53 3.69
N PRO A 229 18.73 5.32 3.58
CA PRO A 229 19.29 4.57 2.44
C PRO A 229 18.85 3.09 2.42
N GLU A 230 18.79 2.46 3.60
CA GLU A 230 18.50 1.05 3.74
C GLU A 230 17.57 0.81 4.95
N VAL A 231 16.55 -0.01 4.75
CA VAL A 231 15.63 -0.48 5.81
C VAL A 231 15.41 -1.97 5.67
N THR A 232 15.10 -2.66 6.77
CA THR A 232 14.67 -4.06 6.70
C THR A 232 13.18 -4.17 6.35
N TYR A 233 12.74 -5.37 5.91
CA TYR A 233 11.33 -5.62 5.67
C TYR A 233 10.47 -5.40 6.93
N GLU A 234 10.99 -5.75 8.12
CA GLU A 234 10.29 -5.53 9.38
C GLU A 234 10.11 -4.03 9.67
N GLU A 235 11.18 -3.24 9.53
CA GLU A 235 11.12 -1.78 9.68
C GLU A 235 10.16 -1.14 8.68
N ALA A 236 10.21 -1.57 7.40
CA ALA A 236 9.32 -1.06 6.36
C ALA A 236 7.85 -1.41 6.60
N GLN A 237 7.55 -2.61 7.13
CA GLN A 237 6.20 -3.00 7.51
C GLN A 237 5.66 -2.16 8.67
N GLU A 238 6.47 -1.94 9.70
CA GLU A 238 6.07 -1.09 10.83
C GLU A 238 5.86 0.36 10.39
N LEU A 239 6.76 0.91 9.55
CA LEU A 239 6.59 2.24 8.96
C LEU A 239 5.27 2.36 8.20
N ALA A 240 4.94 1.37 7.38
CA ALA A 240 3.70 1.37 6.59
C ALA A 240 2.44 1.24 7.47
N MET A 241 2.49 0.44 8.53
CA MET A 241 1.38 0.31 9.48
C MET A 241 1.10 1.61 10.23
N PHE A 242 2.15 2.37 10.57
CA PHE A 242 2.04 3.62 11.31
C PHE A 242 2.09 4.88 10.43
N GLY A 243 1.67 4.78 9.16
CA GLY A 243 1.29 5.91 8.33
C GLY A 243 2.31 6.36 7.28
N ALA A 244 3.47 5.74 7.21
CA ALA A 244 4.41 6.03 6.12
C ALA A 244 3.89 5.44 4.79
N GLN A 245 3.80 6.27 3.77
CA GLN A 245 3.33 5.86 2.44
C GLN A 245 4.47 5.20 1.63
N VAL A 246 4.95 4.04 2.08
CA VAL A 246 6.03 3.31 1.40
C VAL A 246 5.45 2.27 0.44
N LEU A 247 5.06 1.13 0.98
CA LEU A 247 4.46 0.00 0.30
C LEU A 247 3.42 -0.60 1.23
N HIS A 248 2.34 -1.13 0.68
CA HIS A 248 1.39 -1.86 1.52
C HIS A 248 2.08 -3.10 2.12
N PRO A 249 1.95 -3.38 3.45
CA PRO A 249 2.64 -4.50 4.10
C PRO A 249 2.45 -5.85 3.38
N ARG A 250 1.25 -6.10 2.84
CA ARG A 250 0.93 -7.31 2.06
C ARG A 250 1.82 -7.47 0.82
N SER A 251 2.20 -6.35 0.17
CA SER A 251 3.06 -6.38 -1.02
C SER A 251 4.50 -6.78 -0.70
N MET A 252 4.95 -6.61 0.54
CA MET A 252 6.32 -6.96 0.93
C MET A 252 6.52 -8.44 1.24
N VAL A 253 5.45 -9.17 1.54
CA VAL A 253 5.52 -10.59 1.94
C VAL A 253 6.17 -11.50 0.87
N PRO A 254 5.84 -11.39 -0.43
CA PRO A 254 6.50 -12.18 -1.47
C PRO A 254 8.01 -11.97 -1.51
N CYS A 255 8.45 -10.71 -1.44
CA CYS A 255 9.85 -10.33 -1.52
C CYS A 255 10.64 -10.81 -0.30
N LEU A 256 10.06 -10.67 0.91
CA LEU A 256 10.66 -11.18 2.13
C LEU A 256 10.92 -12.69 2.04
N LYS A 257 9.94 -13.48 1.55
CA LYS A 257 10.07 -14.93 1.38
C LYS A 257 11.11 -15.32 0.31
N ALA A 258 11.18 -14.54 -0.76
CA ALA A 258 12.10 -14.81 -1.87
C ALA A 258 13.51 -14.23 -1.67
N GLY A 259 13.69 -13.33 -0.70
CA GLY A 259 14.95 -12.61 -0.48
C GLY A 259 15.29 -11.59 -1.57
N VAL A 260 14.31 -11.14 -2.35
CA VAL A 260 14.51 -10.18 -3.46
C VAL A 260 14.40 -8.75 -2.91
N PRO A 261 15.42 -7.89 -3.04
CA PRO A 261 15.37 -6.53 -2.52
C PRO A 261 14.36 -5.66 -3.27
N VAL A 262 13.74 -4.72 -2.55
CA VAL A 262 12.81 -3.75 -3.13
C VAL A 262 13.37 -2.35 -2.96
N ARG A 263 13.46 -1.59 -4.06
CA ARG A 263 13.93 -0.21 -4.03
C ARG A 263 12.78 0.76 -4.27
N VAL A 264 12.63 1.71 -3.37
CA VAL A 264 11.69 2.83 -3.50
C VAL A 264 12.43 4.00 -4.13
N LYS A 265 11.98 4.46 -5.29
CA LYS A 265 12.60 5.53 -6.08
C LYS A 265 11.62 6.66 -6.37
N ASN A 266 12.19 7.85 -6.59
CA ASN A 266 11.42 9.01 -7.03
C ASN A 266 11.32 9.07 -8.56
N SER A 267 10.10 9.05 -9.08
CA SER A 267 9.87 9.18 -10.52
C SER A 267 10.24 10.56 -11.06
N TYR A 268 10.26 11.61 -10.23
CA TYR A 268 10.66 12.96 -10.61
C TYR A 268 12.16 13.21 -10.46
N ASN A 269 12.87 12.35 -9.73
CA ASN A 269 14.30 12.45 -9.48
C ASN A 269 14.95 11.07 -9.71
N ILE A 270 15.14 10.72 -10.99
CA ILE A 270 15.68 9.41 -11.41
C ILE A 270 17.09 9.16 -10.86
N GLN A 271 17.87 10.25 -10.64
CA GLN A 271 19.23 10.19 -10.12
C GLN A 271 19.29 9.89 -8.62
N SER A 272 18.19 10.11 -7.88
CA SER A 272 18.14 9.74 -6.48
C SER A 272 18.35 8.22 -6.33
N PRO A 273 19.25 7.77 -5.43
CA PRO A 273 19.47 6.36 -5.19
C PRO A 273 18.23 5.67 -4.59
N GLY A 274 17.34 6.45 -3.96
CA GLY A 274 16.18 5.94 -3.25
C GLY A 274 16.54 5.19 -1.96
N SER A 275 15.59 4.43 -1.45
CA SER A 275 15.75 3.54 -0.30
C SER A 275 15.64 2.10 -0.74
N ILE A 276 16.51 1.24 -0.23
CA ILE A 276 16.44 -0.20 -0.48
C ILE A 276 15.86 -0.92 0.73
N ILE A 277 14.88 -1.80 0.50
CA ILE A 277 14.30 -2.69 1.51
C ILE A 277 14.95 -4.05 1.36
N VAL A 278 15.57 -4.53 2.44
CA VAL A 278 16.37 -5.76 2.46
C VAL A 278 15.93 -6.71 3.57
N GLN A 279 16.39 -7.94 3.54
CA GLN A 279 16.10 -8.91 4.60
C GLN A 279 16.88 -8.61 5.89
N LYS A 280 18.12 -8.12 5.76
CA LYS A 280 19.01 -7.73 6.87
C LYS A 280 19.85 -6.56 6.42
N HIS A 281 20.18 -5.66 7.34
CA HIS A 281 21.10 -4.57 7.09
C HIS A 281 22.46 -5.08 6.57
N SER A 282 23.00 -4.39 5.57
CA SER A 282 24.31 -4.70 4.99
C SER A 282 25.47 -4.18 5.84
N GLY A 283 25.21 -3.22 6.72
CA GLY A 283 26.19 -2.55 7.58
C GLY A 283 25.71 -2.39 9.02
N ALA A 284 26.20 -1.35 9.68
CA ALA A 284 25.79 -1.02 11.06
C ALA A 284 24.32 -0.64 11.11
N VAL A 285 23.56 -1.27 12.00
CA VAL A 285 22.14 -0.97 12.23
C VAL A 285 22.03 0.43 12.85
N PRO A 286 21.27 1.36 12.25
CA PRO A 286 21.05 2.69 12.83
C PRO A 286 20.31 2.57 14.16
N LYS A 287 20.65 3.42 15.13
CA LYS A 287 19.96 3.47 16.43
C LYS A 287 18.47 3.75 16.26
N VAL A 288 18.14 4.74 15.42
CA VAL A 288 16.78 5.09 14.98
C VAL A 288 16.77 5.17 13.47
N CYS A 289 15.81 4.47 12.86
CA CYS A 289 15.61 4.44 11.41
C CYS A 289 14.71 5.60 10.96
N ALA A 290 13.54 5.72 11.57
CA ALA A 290 12.56 6.75 11.22
C ALA A 290 11.54 6.98 12.33
N ILE A 291 10.80 8.08 12.22
CA ILE A 291 9.68 8.44 13.09
C ILE A 291 8.45 8.63 12.22
N THR A 292 7.36 7.98 12.58
CA THR A 292 6.07 8.11 11.90
C THR A 292 4.97 8.42 12.89
N ALA A 293 3.83 8.95 12.40
CA ALA A 293 2.70 9.26 13.25
C ALA A 293 1.36 9.10 12.54
N VAL A 294 0.41 8.54 13.26
CA VAL A 294 -1.00 8.40 12.84
C VAL A 294 -1.86 9.25 13.75
N LYS A 295 -2.74 10.06 13.19
CA LYS A 295 -3.69 10.93 13.91
C LYS A 295 -5.10 10.37 13.91
N GLY A 296 -5.94 10.93 14.79
CA GLY A 296 -7.36 10.64 14.82
C GLY A 296 -7.69 9.26 15.41
N VAL A 297 -6.80 8.71 16.25
CA VAL A 297 -7.06 7.44 16.93
C VAL A 297 -7.85 7.66 18.23
N THR A 298 -8.57 6.63 18.66
CA THR A 298 -9.24 6.59 19.96
C THR A 298 -8.48 5.69 20.89
N LEU A 299 -8.05 6.22 22.04
CA LEU A 299 -7.49 5.45 23.16
C LEU A 299 -8.63 4.93 24.02
N ILE A 300 -8.69 3.62 24.22
CA ILE A 300 -9.71 2.94 25.03
C ILE A 300 -9.00 2.29 26.23
N ASP A 301 -9.38 2.71 27.44
CA ASP A 301 -8.92 2.11 28.68
C ASP A 301 -10.03 1.22 29.25
N ILE A 302 -9.70 -0.03 29.52
CA ILE A 302 -10.59 -1.05 30.04
C ILE A 302 -10.02 -1.51 31.38
N THR A 303 -10.74 -1.29 32.48
CA THR A 303 -10.30 -1.65 33.83
C THR A 303 -11.33 -2.56 34.48
N SER A 304 -10.89 -3.68 35.05
CA SER A 304 -11.77 -4.61 35.75
C SER A 304 -11.04 -5.33 36.87
N ALA A 305 -11.60 -5.28 38.06
CA ALA A 305 -11.13 -6.12 39.17
C ALA A 305 -11.29 -7.63 38.86
N GLY A 306 -12.20 -7.99 37.94
CA GLY A 306 -12.39 -9.36 37.47
C GLY A 306 -11.26 -9.88 36.57
N MET A 307 -10.28 -9.05 36.19
CA MET A 307 -9.08 -9.50 35.45
C MET A 307 -8.10 -10.23 36.35
N LEU A 308 -8.04 -9.88 37.63
CA LEU A 308 -7.06 -10.43 38.57
C LEU A 308 -7.22 -11.94 38.69
N GLY A 309 -6.23 -12.70 38.22
CA GLY A 309 -6.23 -14.16 38.25
C GLY A 309 -7.28 -14.86 37.34
N ALA A 310 -7.99 -14.11 36.50
CA ALA A 310 -9.01 -14.66 35.62
C ALA A 310 -8.43 -15.05 34.25
N ALA A 311 -8.16 -16.35 34.06
CA ALA A 311 -7.80 -16.87 32.75
C ALA A 311 -8.94 -16.61 31.75
N GLY A 312 -8.59 -16.10 30.55
CA GLY A 312 -9.55 -15.89 29.45
C GLY A 312 -10.24 -14.53 29.42
N PHE A 313 -10.03 -13.63 30.36
CA PHE A 313 -10.64 -12.29 30.35
C PHE A 313 -10.22 -11.48 29.10
N LEU A 314 -8.94 -11.48 28.73
CA LEU A 314 -8.45 -10.83 27.51
C LEU A 314 -9.11 -11.41 26.25
N ALA A 315 -9.30 -12.73 26.18
CA ALA A 315 -10.01 -13.37 25.07
C ALA A 315 -11.44 -12.85 24.96
N HIS A 316 -12.14 -12.67 26.09
CA HIS A 316 -13.48 -12.10 26.11
C HIS A 316 -13.50 -10.67 25.57
N ILE A 317 -12.57 -9.82 26.00
CA ILE A 317 -12.43 -8.45 25.50
C ILE A 317 -12.18 -8.46 23.97
N PHE A 318 -11.19 -9.23 23.47
CA PHE A 318 -10.86 -9.25 22.04
C PHE A 318 -11.96 -9.83 21.16
N ASN A 319 -12.79 -10.75 21.68
CA ASN A 319 -13.95 -11.25 20.97
C ASN A 319 -15.00 -10.15 20.71
N GLN A 320 -15.09 -9.12 21.57
CA GLN A 320 -15.96 -7.97 21.28
C GLN A 320 -15.44 -7.17 20.08
N PHE A 321 -14.14 -6.94 19.99
CA PHE A 321 -13.54 -6.26 18.83
C PHE A 321 -13.74 -7.07 17.53
N LEU A 322 -13.61 -8.40 17.60
CA LEU A 322 -13.91 -9.29 16.49
C LEU A 322 -15.38 -9.19 16.06
N LYS A 323 -16.33 -9.26 17.01
CA LYS A 323 -17.76 -9.13 16.76
C LYS A 323 -18.12 -7.85 16.00
N TRP A 324 -17.49 -6.74 16.36
CA TRP A 324 -17.72 -5.42 15.76
C TRP A 324 -16.81 -5.13 14.58
N ASN A 325 -15.96 -6.09 14.17
CA ASN A 325 -14.98 -5.95 13.09
C ASN A 325 -14.08 -4.71 13.25
N VAL A 326 -13.62 -4.46 14.49
CA VAL A 326 -12.73 -3.34 14.84
C VAL A 326 -11.32 -3.88 15.05
N SER A 327 -10.35 -3.36 14.30
CA SER A 327 -8.94 -3.68 14.45
C SER A 327 -8.31 -2.85 15.59
N ILE A 328 -7.42 -3.48 16.35
CA ILE A 328 -6.62 -2.85 17.39
C ILE A 328 -5.24 -2.53 16.82
N ASP A 329 -4.73 -1.32 17.04
CA ASP A 329 -3.43 -0.89 16.52
C ASP A 329 -2.31 -1.17 17.52
N VAL A 330 -2.43 -0.63 18.74
CA VAL A 330 -1.43 -0.74 19.81
C VAL A 330 -2.13 -1.16 21.10
N ILE A 331 -1.45 -1.97 21.91
CA ILE A 331 -1.97 -2.44 23.20
C ILE A 331 -0.91 -2.41 24.27
N ALA A 332 -1.32 -2.05 25.48
CA ALA A 332 -0.56 -2.25 26.72
C ALA A 332 -1.48 -2.84 27.77
N THR A 333 -1.00 -3.82 28.52
CA THR A 333 -1.81 -4.52 29.52
C THR A 333 -1.12 -4.56 30.88
N SER A 334 -1.90 -4.58 31.95
CA SER A 334 -1.50 -4.94 33.30
C SER A 334 -2.41 -6.04 33.84
N GLU A 335 -2.26 -6.42 35.11
CA GLU A 335 -3.13 -7.44 35.75
C GLU A 335 -4.59 -6.98 35.88
N VAL A 336 -4.87 -5.67 35.85
CA VAL A 336 -6.20 -5.11 36.12
C VAL A 336 -6.69 -4.14 35.04
N SER A 337 -5.88 -3.90 34.00
CA SER A 337 -6.23 -2.93 32.96
C SER A 337 -5.70 -3.32 31.58
N VAL A 338 -6.42 -2.91 30.55
CA VAL A 338 -6.01 -2.96 29.13
C VAL A 338 -6.19 -1.57 28.57
N SER A 339 -5.10 -0.97 28.08
CA SER A 339 -5.15 0.25 27.28
C SER A 339 -4.84 -0.11 25.82
N LEU A 340 -5.69 0.30 24.90
CA LEU A 340 -5.52 -0.01 23.48
C LEU A 340 -5.98 1.15 22.60
N THR A 341 -5.47 1.19 21.37
CA THR A 341 -5.88 2.19 20.38
C THR A 341 -6.60 1.54 19.21
N VAL A 342 -7.55 2.29 18.66
CA VAL A 342 -8.26 1.94 17.43
C VAL A 342 -8.24 3.12 16.46
N ASN A 343 -7.91 2.85 15.19
CA ASN A 343 -7.92 3.81 14.11
C ASN A 343 -9.08 3.47 13.16
N THR A 344 -10.28 3.85 13.52
CA THR A 344 -11.47 3.60 12.70
C THR A 344 -12.36 4.82 12.62
N LYS A 345 -13.01 4.99 11.46
CA LYS A 345 -14.10 5.96 11.26
C LYS A 345 -15.47 5.37 11.61
N ALA A 346 -15.55 4.07 11.93
CA ALA A 346 -16.77 3.41 12.31
C ALA A 346 -17.28 3.93 13.66
N ASP A 347 -18.58 3.86 13.86
CA ASP A 347 -19.20 4.14 15.17
C ASP A 347 -18.81 3.03 16.15
N LEU A 348 -18.20 3.44 17.26
CA LEU A 348 -17.77 2.55 18.32
C LEU A 348 -18.82 2.35 19.41
N SER A 349 -19.98 3.00 19.33
CA SER A 349 -20.98 3.02 20.42
C SER A 349 -21.41 1.64 20.87
N GLY A 350 -21.71 0.73 19.94
CA GLY A 350 -22.11 -0.63 20.27
C GLY A 350 -20.97 -1.48 20.88
N LEU A 351 -19.75 -1.32 20.36
CA LEU A 351 -18.55 -1.96 20.95
C LEU A 351 -18.34 -1.51 22.39
N LEU A 352 -18.38 -0.19 22.62
CA LEU A 352 -18.19 0.38 23.97
C LEU A 352 -19.29 -0.02 24.93
N GLU A 353 -20.54 -0.17 24.46
CA GLU A 353 -21.66 -0.68 25.28
C GLU A 353 -21.42 -2.14 25.70
N ASP A 354 -21.04 -3.00 24.76
CA ASP A 354 -20.75 -4.41 25.05
C ASP A 354 -19.57 -4.56 26.04
N LEU A 355 -18.53 -3.76 25.88
CA LEU A 355 -17.37 -3.74 26.79
C LEU A 355 -17.76 -3.24 28.21
N ARG A 356 -18.64 -2.23 28.31
CA ARG A 356 -19.12 -1.70 29.61
C ARG A 356 -19.94 -2.69 30.42
N ARG A 357 -20.49 -3.74 29.81
CA ARG A 357 -21.20 -4.82 30.50
C ARG A 357 -20.27 -5.69 31.38
N VAL A 358 -18.97 -5.70 31.06
CA VAL A 358 -17.98 -6.60 31.68
C VAL A 358 -16.83 -5.88 32.36
N ALA A 359 -16.67 -4.59 32.11
CA ALA A 359 -15.56 -3.78 32.63
C ALA A 359 -15.94 -2.29 32.72
N GLN A 360 -15.12 -1.52 33.44
CA GLN A 360 -15.16 -0.06 33.35
C GLN A 360 -14.39 0.34 32.07
N VAL A 361 -15.03 1.15 31.21
CA VAL A 361 -14.47 1.53 29.91
C VAL A 361 -14.49 3.03 29.76
N GLN A 362 -13.33 3.60 29.49
CA GLN A 362 -13.14 5.00 29.11
C GLN A 362 -12.59 5.09 27.70
N ALA A 363 -13.29 5.75 26.81
CA ALA A 363 -12.84 6.04 25.44
C ALA A 363 -12.44 7.51 25.34
N ARG A 364 -11.23 7.77 24.83
CA ARG A 364 -10.65 9.10 24.65
C ARG A 364 -10.27 9.29 23.18
N PRO A 365 -11.13 9.90 22.36
CA PRO A 365 -10.83 10.24 20.97
C PRO A 365 -9.82 11.39 20.88
N GLY A 366 -9.37 11.71 19.67
CA GLY A 366 -8.45 12.83 19.42
C GLY A 366 -7.04 12.56 19.92
N LYS A 367 -6.58 11.33 19.78
CA LYS A 367 -5.21 10.91 20.08
C LYS A 367 -4.43 10.64 18.81
N ALA A 368 -3.11 10.65 18.94
CA ALA A 368 -2.17 10.25 17.89
C ALA A 368 -1.22 9.17 18.43
N ILE A 369 -0.88 8.24 17.54
CA ILE A 369 0.22 7.29 17.75
C ILE A 369 1.46 7.90 17.12
N VAL A 370 2.53 8.09 17.89
CA VAL A 370 3.86 8.46 17.40
C VAL A 370 4.78 7.26 17.61
N THR A 371 5.34 6.76 16.52
CA THR A 371 6.14 5.53 16.54
C THR A 371 7.56 5.83 16.09
N VAL A 372 8.53 5.42 16.90
CA VAL A 372 9.97 5.44 16.60
C VAL A 372 10.37 4.05 16.13
N ILE A 373 10.87 3.96 14.90
CA ILE A 373 11.44 2.73 14.34
C ILE A 373 12.93 2.71 14.66
N CYS A 374 13.38 1.70 15.37
CA CYS A 374 14.71 1.67 15.97
C CYS A 374 15.28 0.25 16.11
N ASP A 375 16.55 0.16 16.38
CA ASP A 375 17.22 -1.08 16.80
C ASP A 375 16.69 -1.52 18.19
N ALA A 376 15.97 -2.63 18.23
CA ALA A 376 15.38 -3.17 19.46
C ALA A 376 16.41 -3.43 20.56
N THR A 377 17.67 -3.72 20.20
CA THR A 377 18.76 -3.94 21.17
C THR A 377 19.20 -2.66 21.89
N LYS A 378 18.83 -1.49 21.35
CA LYS A 378 19.14 -0.16 21.89
C LYS A 378 17.92 0.55 22.46
N SER A 379 16.84 -0.18 22.68
CA SER A 379 15.54 0.39 23.05
C SER A 379 15.56 1.24 24.32
N ALA A 380 16.35 0.88 25.33
CA ALA A 380 16.48 1.66 26.58
C ALA A 380 17.08 3.04 26.32
N ASP A 381 18.12 3.12 25.47
CA ASP A 381 18.76 4.36 25.09
C ASP A 381 17.85 5.22 24.18
N VAL A 382 17.15 4.57 23.23
CA VAL A 382 16.14 5.25 22.41
C VAL A 382 15.03 5.81 23.28
N LEU A 383 14.47 5.00 24.18
CA LEU A 383 13.35 5.43 25.02
C LEU A 383 13.74 6.59 25.96
N SER A 384 14.90 6.51 26.60
CA SER A 384 15.37 7.58 27.50
C SER A 384 15.59 8.89 26.75
N THR A 385 16.26 8.87 25.59
CA THR A 385 16.46 10.06 24.73
C THR A 385 15.13 10.66 24.30
N GLY A 386 14.20 9.81 23.82
CA GLY A 386 12.88 10.28 23.36
C GLY A 386 12.04 10.89 24.47
N LEU A 387 12.01 10.28 25.66
CA LEU A 387 11.26 10.81 26.79
C LEU A 387 11.81 12.15 27.29
N VAL A 388 13.13 12.32 27.30
CA VAL A 388 13.77 13.62 27.63
C VAL A 388 13.35 14.69 26.61
N ALA A 389 13.38 14.37 25.33
CA ALA A 389 12.96 15.29 24.26
C ALA A 389 11.48 15.70 24.37
N LEU A 390 10.59 14.74 24.61
CA LEU A 390 9.17 15.00 24.80
C LEU A 390 8.90 15.82 26.06
N ALA A 391 9.58 15.52 27.16
CA ALA A 391 9.46 16.28 28.40
C ALA A 391 9.91 17.74 28.22
N ALA A 392 11.00 17.99 27.50
CA ALA A 392 11.47 19.33 27.14
C ALA A 392 10.42 20.09 26.29
N ALA A 393 9.72 19.40 25.42
CA ALA A 393 8.60 19.93 24.63
C ALA A 393 7.27 20.02 25.41
N LYS A 394 7.25 19.66 26.71
CA LYS A 394 6.06 19.60 27.58
C LYS A 394 4.98 18.65 27.06
N ILE A 395 5.38 17.57 26.43
CA ILE A 395 4.51 16.52 25.93
C ILE A 395 4.66 15.30 26.82
N ASN A 396 3.55 14.82 27.38
CA ASN A 396 3.53 13.64 28.24
C ASN A 396 2.79 12.49 27.54
N PRO A 397 3.48 11.40 27.13
CA PRO A 397 2.83 10.24 26.55
C PRO A 397 1.83 9.60 27.52
N GLN A 398 0.62 9.33 27.07
CA GLN A 398 -0.45 8.73 27.87
C GLN A 398 -0.34 7.19 27.92
N MET A 399 0.32 6.61 26.95
CA MET A 399 0.60 5.18 26.86
C MET A 399 1.89 4.99 26.07
N ILE A 400 2.70 4.01 26.46
CA ILE A 400 3.89 3.58 25.73
C ILE A 400 3.77 2.07 25.52
N SER A 401 4.03 1.62 24.29
CA SER A 401 4.04 0.21 23.95
C SER A 401 5.31 -0.14 23.19
N GLN A 402 5.94 -1.24 23.58
CA GLN A 402 7.12 -1.81 22.97
C GLN A 402 7.01 -3.33 23.01
N ALA A 403 7.14 -4.01 21.87
CA ALA A 403 7.23 -5.46 21.82
C ALA A 403 8.68 -5.93 21.96
N ALA A 404 8.89 -7.05 22.65
CA ALA A 404 10.23 -7.56 22.98
C ALA A 404 11.11 -7.86 21.75
N SER A 405 10.50 -8.21 20.63
CA SER A 405 11.19 -8.57 19.38
C SER A 405 10.94 -7.59 18.23
N LYS A 406 10.32 -6.43 18.49
CA LYS A 406 9.93 -5.49 17.46
C LYS A 406 10.86 -4.28 17.40
N VAL A 407 11.02 -3.76 16.20
CA VAL A 407 11.84 -2.60 15.85
C VAL A 407 11.11 -1.28 16.09
N ASN A 408 10.09 -1.24 16.95
CA ASN A 408 9.30 -0.06 17.19
C ASN A 408 9.06 0.25 18.68
N ILE A 409 8.93 1.54 18.97
CA ILE A 409 8.42 2.08 20.23
C ILE A 409 7.29 3.03 19.87
N SER A 410 6.07 2.72 20.31
CA SER A 410 4.88 3.53 20.05
C SER A 410 4.46 4.30 21.30
N MET A 411 4.20 5.59 21.15
CA MET A 411 3.79 6.52 22.20
C MET A 411 2.49 7.18 21.80
N ILE A 412 1.53 7.22 22.73
CA ILE A 412 0.22 7.86 22.50
C ILE A 412 0.25 9.25 23.12
N VAL A 413 -0.02 10.25 22.29
CA VAL A 413 -0.09 11.66 22.69
C VAL A 413 -1.43 12.27 22.24
N ASP A 414 -1.72 13.49 22.66
CA ASP A 414 -2.86 14.23 22.13
C ASP A 414 -2.64 14.59 20.65
N ASP A 415 -3.68 14.49 19.84
CA ASP A 415 -3.58 14.74 18.38
C ASP A 415 -3.04 16.16 18.09
N ALA A 416 -3.39 17.14 18.91
CA ALA A 416 -2.88 18.50 18.82
C ALA A 416 -1.37 18.61 19.06
N GLN A 417 -0.75 17.66 19.77
CA GLN A 417 0.68 17.65 20.10
C GLN A 417 1.50 16.77 19.15
N ARG A 418 0.85 16.07 18.21
CA ARG A 418 1.50 15.11 17.30
C ARG A 418 2.69 15.70 16.54
N ASP A 419 2.49 16.87 15.91
CA ASP A 419 3.51 17.47 15.05
C ASP A 419 4.72 17.94 15.88
N ASP A 420 4.49 18.51 17.05
CA ASP A 420 5.54 18.93 17.96
C ASP A 420 6.28 17.73 18.55
N ALA A 421 5.58 16.63 18.85
CA ALA A 421 6.20 15.38 19.29
C ALA A 421 7.13 14.80 18.21
N VAL A 422 6.66 14.73 16.96
CA VAL A 422 7.48 14.26 15.82
C VAL A 422 8.73 15.13 15.64
N LYS A 423 8.60 16.45 15.67
CA LYS A 423 9.74 17.38 15.55
C LYS A 423 10.73 17.24 16.68
N ALA A 424 10.25 17.18 17.95
CA ALA A 424 11.11 17.04 19.11
C ALA A 424 11.91 15.73 19.07
N LEU A 425 11.24 14.62 18.72
CA LEU A 425 11.91 13.34 18.59
C LEU A 425 12.88 13.32 17.41
N HIS A 426 12.51 13.92 16.26
CA HIS A 426 13.39 13.97 15.09
C HIS A 426 14.66 14.76 15.39
N ALA A 427 14.55 15.93 16.02
CA ALA A 427 15.71 16.71 16.41
C ALA A 427 16.62 15.92 17.40
N ALA A 428 16.03 15.20 18.35
CA ALA A 428 16.80 14.45 19.33
C ALA A 428 17.56 13.23 18.75
N TYR A 429 17.09 12.66 17.64
CA TYR A 429 17.71 11.45 17.08
C TYR A 429 18.54 11.71 15.83
N PHE A 430 18.27 12.79 15.08
CA PHE A 430 18.87 13.00 13.77
C PHE A 430 19.65 14.31 13.61
N GLU A 431 19.54 15.23 14.57
CA GLU A 431 20.25 16.51 14.63
C GLU A 431 21.23 16.54 15.81
#